data_971fe0bd63be5776146e12336325c719
#
_entry.id   971fe0bd63be5776146e12336325c719
#
_cell.length_a   1.000
_cell.length_b   1.000
_cell.length_c   1.000
_cell.angle_alpha   90.00
_cell.angle_beta   90.00
_cell.angle_gamma   90.00
#
_symmetry.space_group_name_H-M   'P 1'
#
loop_
_entity.id
_entity.type
_entity.pdbx_description
1 polymer ?
#
loop_
_entity_poly.entity_id
_entity_poly.type
_entity_poly.pdbx_seq_one_letter_code
_entity_poly.pdbx_strand_id
1 'polypeptide(L)'
;MKIMVCGKGGAGKSSITVLAARALSKDHKVYVIDSDESNTLLPNILDAEPPKAIVEYLGGKGTIFEKGEVNITKALAKAGEGIRLDELPSEYSSSSPEGIRLLTIGKVREFGEGCACPFNFLLRTLLKNLNLINGEVVLVDTDAGIEHLGRGVEEGCDAVLAVADPTAESLELAKILEEHVVEMGKRFWLVVNKVTPDIGDIINRKTKEMGLEVLGTLRFDEKMFKSCLEGVRLEAEEGYKDVETILKRASLM
;
A
#
# COMPACT_ATOMS: atom_id res chain seq x y z
N MET A 1 5.32 9.31 8.24
CA MET A 1 4.33 9.59 7.18
C MET A 1 3.65 8.29 6.77
N LYS A 2 2.33 8.31 6.53
CA LYS A 2 1.52 7.13 6.13
C LYS A 2 1.01 7.34 4.71
N ILE A 3 1.35 6.43 3.78
CA ILE A 3 1.01 6.51 2.35
C ILE A 3 0.22 5.25 1.98
N MET A 4 -0.99 5.43 1.48
CA MET A 4 -1.80 4.35 0.92
C MET A 4 -1.49 4.19 -0.56
N VAL A 5 -1.17 2.97 -1.00
CA VAL A 5 -0.94 2.63 -2.40
C VAL A 5 -2.17 1.91 -2.93
N CYS A 6 -2.87 2.50 -3.89
CA CYS A 6 -4.13 1.98 -4.40
C CYS A 6 -4.21 2.06 -5.94
N GLY A 7 -5.26 1.51 -6.51
CA GLY A 7 -5.48 1.49 -7.98
C GLY A 7 -6.08 0.18 -8.46
N LYS A 8 -6.28 0.08 -9.76
CA LYS A 8 -6.89 -1.08 -10.41
C LYS A 8 -6.12 -2.38 -10.15
N GLY A 9 -6.84 -3.51 -10.20
CA GLY A 9 -6.23 -4.84 -10.18
C GLY A 9 -5.22 -5.01 -11.32
N GLY A 10 -4.04 -5.54 -10.99
CA GLY A 10 -2.98 -5.72 -11.97
C GLY A 10 -2.19 -4.45 -12.35
N ALA A 11 -2.51 -3.26 -11.85
CA ALA A 11 -1.75 -2.04 -12.16
C ALA A 11 -0.30 -2.05 -11.64
N GLY A 12 0.04 -2.94 -10.70
CA GLY A 12 1.40 -3.09 -10.15
C GLY A 12 1.61 -2.41 -8.80
N LYS A 13 0.55 -2.25 -8.02
CA LYS A 13 0.59 -1.64 -6.67
C LYS A 13 1.68 -2.25 -5.79
N SER A 14 1.64 -3.56 -5.58
CA SER A 14 2.59 -4.27 -4.71
C SER A 14 4.04 -4.12 -5.18
N SER A 15 4.27 -4.16 -6.51
CA SER A 15 5.60 -3.94 -7.06
C SER A 15 6.11 -2.53 -6.79
N ILE A 16 5.27 -1.52 -6.99
CA ILE A 16 5.61 -0.11 -6.71
C ILE A 16 5.80 0.10 -5.21
N THR A 17 4.97 -0.52 -4.37
CA THR A 17 5.13 -0.50 -2.91
C THR A 17 6.51 -1.03 -2.50
N VAL A 18 6.93 -2.17 -3.05
CA VAL A 18 8.26 -2.76 -2.76
C VAL A 18 9.40 -1.87 -3.25
N LEU A 19 9.32 -1.34 -4.48
CA LEU A 19 10.36 -0.45 -5.00
C LEU A 19 10.46 0.86 -4.21
N ALA A 20 9.31 1.45 -3.86
CA ALA A 20 9.26 2.65 -3.02
C ALA A 20 9.81 2.37 -1.61
N ALA A 21 9.46 1.24 -1.02
CA ALA A 21 9.98 0.84 0.28
C ALA A 21 11.50 0.71 0.26
N ARG A 22 12.08 0.04 -0.76
CA ARG A 22 13.52 -0.09 -0.93
C ARG A 22 14.23 1.25 -1.16
N ALA A 23 13.64 2.14 -1.95
CA ALA A 23 14.22 3.45 -2.17
C ALA A 23 14.22 4.30 -0.89
N LEU A 24 13.11 4.31 -0.16
CA LEU A 24 12.94 5.07 1.08
C LEU A 24 13.76 4.49 2.25
N SER A 25 14.01 3.17 2.28
CA SER A 25 14.77 2.53 3.37
C SER A 25 16.23 2.99 3.47
N LYS A 26 16.74 3.71 2.47
CA LYS A 26 18.08 4.31 2.51
C LYS A 26 18.20 5.42 3.56
N ASP A 27 17.10 6.17 3.78
CA ASP A 27 17.10 7.36 4.63
C ASP A 27 16.02 7.32 5.72
N HIS A 28 15.11 6.34 5.67
CA HIS A 28 13.95 6.20 6.54
C HIS A 28 13.82 4.79 7.12
N LYS A 29 13.19 4.71 8.28
CA LYS A 29 12.68 3.45 8.82
C LYS A 29 11.34 3.14 8.15
N VAL A 30 11.31 2.12 7.30
CA VAL A 30 10.15 1.83 6.45
C VAL A 30 9.38 0.62 6.96
N TYR A 31 8.07 0.78 7.03
CA TYR A 31 7.11 -0.29 7.28
C TYR A 31 6.24 -0.47 6.03
N VAL A 32 6.03 -1.70 5.64
CA VAL A 32 5.04 -2.10 4.63
C VAL A 32 3.91 -2.84 5.35
N ILE A 33 2.69 -2.35 5.20
CA ILE A 33 1.50 -3.02 5.70
C ILE A 33 0.77 -3.66 4.52
N ASP A 34 0.75 -5.00 4.52
CA ASP A 34 0.00 -5.79 3.55
C ASP A 34 -1.47 -5.88 4.01
N SER A 35 -2.34 -5.21 3.27
CA SER A 35 -3.79 -5.22 3.50
C SER A 35 -4.58 -5.88 2.38
N ASP A 36 -3.92 -6.36 1.32
CA ASP A 36 -4.57 -7.17 0.28
C ASP A 36 -4.76 -8.60 0.82
N GLU A 37 -5.99 -8.91 1.21
CA GLU A 37 -6.33 -10.24 1.75
C GLU A 37 -6.16 -11.38 0.75
N SER A 38 -6.12 -11.09 -0.53
CA SER A 38 -6.00 -12.06 -1.64
C SER A 38 -4.55 -12.29 -2.08
N ASN A 39 -3.68 -11.31 -1.92
CA ASN A 39 -2.29 -11.38 -2.36
C ASN A 39 -1.41 -12.11 -1.33
N THR A 40 -0.87 -13.26 -1.70
CA THR A 40 0.03 -14.04 -0.85
C THR A 40 1.51 -13.86 -1.22
N LEU A 41 1.81 -13.08 -2.27
CA LEU A 41 3.16 -12.98 -2.84
C LEU A 41 3.96 -11.76 -2.38
N LEU A 42 3.33 -10.81 -1.68
CA LEU A 42 4.04 -9.61 -1.22
C LEU A 42 5.28 -9.94 -0.36
N PRO A 43 5.25 -10.92 0.57
CA PRO A 43 6.45 -11.31 1.30
C PRO A 43 7.58 -11.76 0.37
N ASN A 44 7.28 -12.59 -0.63
CA ASN A 44 8.29 -13.12 -1.56
C ASN A 44 8.95 -11.99 -2.37
N ILE A 45 8.15 -11.08 -2.97
CA ILE A 45 8.71 -10.00 -3.78
C ILE A 45 9.45 -8.95 -2.92
N LEU A 46 9.13 -8.85 -1.64
CA LEU A 46 9.88 -8.03 -0.68
C LEU A 46 11.13 -8.73 -0.14
N ASP A 47 11.26 -10.04 -0.32
CA ASP A 47 12.30 -10.89 0.26
C ASP A 47 12.24 -10.91 1.79
N ALA A 48 11.05 -11.16 2.31
CA ALA A 48 10.77 -11.24 3.75
C ALA A 48 9.93 -12.50 4.05
N GLU A 49 10.11 -13.06 5.24
CA GLU A 49 9.25 -14.15 5.69
C GLU A 49 7.81 -13.64 5.95
N PRO A 50 6.77 -14.42 5.66
CA PRO A 50 5.40 -14.00 5.96
C PRO A 50 5.17 -13.93 7.48
N PRO A 51 4.84 -12.76 8.05
CA PRO A 51 4.56 -12.63 9.48
C PRO A 51 3.18 -13.19 9.83
N LYS A 52 2.93 -13.44 11.12
CA LYS A 52 1.56 -13.68 11.61
C LYS A 52 0.69 -12.43 11.39
N ALA A 53 -0.59 -12.64 11.12
CA ALA A 53 -1.52 -11.55 10.86
C ALA A 53 -1.88 -10.77 12.14
N ILE A 54 -1.93 -9.43 12.04
CA ILE A 54 -2.30 -8.53 13.16
C ILE A 54 -3.69 -8.88 13.73
N VAL A 55 -4.61 -9.35 12.89
CA VAL A 55 -5.92 -9.82 13.35
C VAL A 55 -5.81 -10.93 14.40
N GLU A 56 -4.80 -11.80 14.32
CA GLU A 56 -4.56 -12.88 15.30
C GLU A 56 -4.06 -12.31 16.64
N TYR A 57 -3.21 -11.29 16.61
CA TYR A 57 -2.74 -10.56 17.80
C TYR A 57 -3.90 -9.95 18.60
N LEU A 58 -4.96 -9.54 17.90
CA LEU A 58 -6.13 -8.92 18.49
C LEU A 58 -7.22 -9.93 18.88
N GLY A 59 -6.93 -11.22 18.85
CA GLY A 59 -7.84 -12.29 19.29
C GLY A 59 -8.64 -12.94 18.15
N GLY A 60 -8.31 -12.66 16.89
CA GLY A 60 -8.97 -13.25 15.72
C GLY A 60 -10.21 -12.50 15.25
N LYS A 61 -10.74 -12.91 14.09
CA LYS A 61 -11.93 -12.29 13.45
C LYS A 61 -13.16 -12.27 14.38
N GLY A 62 -13.40 -13.36 15.14
CA GLY A 62 -14.56 -13.47 16.05
C GLY A 62 -14.57 -12.40 17.13
N THR A 63 -13.43 -12.14 17.75
CA THR A 63 -13.29 -11.16 18.84
C THR A 63 -13.51 -9.71 18.36
N ILE A 64 -13.14 -9.44 17.09
CA ILE A 64 -13.32 -8.12 16.48
C ILE A 64 -14.80 -7.84 16.22
N PHE A 65 -15.65 -8.89 16.04
CA PHE A 65 -17.06 -8.76 15.62
C PHE A 65 -18.13 -9.09 16.66
N GLU A 66 -17.78 -9.74 17.78
CA GLU A 66 -18.76 -10.29 18.71
C GLU A 66 -19.74 -9.27 19.34
N LYS A 67 -19.54 -7.96 19.21
CA LYS A 67 -20.44 -6.97 19.83
C LYS A 67 -20.71 -5.71 18.99
N GLY A 68 -20.41 -5.68 17.71
CA GLY A 68 -20.61 -4.43 16.93
C GLY A 68 -19.77 -3.25 17.40
N GLU A 69 -19.06 -3.40 18.52
CA GLU A 69 -18.06 -2.49 19.04
C GLU A 69 -16.71 -3.21 19.01
N VAL A 70 -15.85 -2.73 18.17
CA VAL A 70 -14.53 -3.30 18.02
C VAL A 70 -13.76 -3.13 19.32
N ASN A 71 -13.54 -4.22 20.03
CA ASN A 71 -12.70 -4.29 21.23
C ASN A 71 -11.19 -4.01 20.92
N ILE A 72 -10.88 -3.56 19.70
CA ILE A 72 -9.57 -2.98 19.32
C ILE A 72 -9.21 -1.86 20.31
N THR A 73 -10.19 -1.07 20.74
CA THR A 73 -9.99 -0.04 21.76
C THR A 73 -9.42 -0.61 23.06
N LYS A 74 -9.74 -1.82 23.48
CA LYS A 74 -9.18 -2.41 24.71
C LYS A 74 -7.77 -2.98 24.53
N ALA A 75 -7.46 -3.56 23.38
CA ALA A 75 -6.10 -4.04 23.07
C ALA A 75 -5.17 -2.85 22.77
N LEU A 76 -5.71 -1.79 22.13
CA LEU A 76 -4.99 -0.57 21.81
C LEU A 76 -5.04 0.48 22.91
N ALA A 77 -6.07 0.50 23.77
CA ALA A 77 -6.21 1.43 24.90
C ALA A 77 -5.25 1.12 26.08
N LYS A 78 -4.51 0.01 26.01
CA LYS A 78 -3.37 -0.19 26.91
C LYS A 78 -2.20 0.75 26.59
N ALA A 79 -2.14 1.31 25.38
CA ALA A 79 -1.16 2.30 24.97
C ALA A 79 -1.82 3.68 25.01
N GLY A 80 -1.89 4.31 26.17
CA GLY A 80 -2.42 5.67 26.33
C GLY A 80 -1.72 6.76 25.52
N GLU A 81 -0.74 6.41 24.67
CA GLU A 81 0.10 7.30 23.85
C GLU A 81 0.08 6.97 22.36
N GLY A 82 -0.82 6.09 21.88
CA GLY A 82 -0.86 5.62 20.49
C GLY A 82 -0.12 4.30 20.27
N ILE A 83 -0.27 3.72 19.07
CA ILE A 83 0.31 2.42 18.71
C ILE A 83 1.67 2.65 18.07
N ARG A 84 2.65 1.86 18.48
CA ARG A 84 3.96 1.83 17.85
C ARG A 84 4.19 0.48 17.18
N LEU A 85 4.59 0.50 15.90
CA LEU A 85 4.83 -0.71 15.12
C LEU A 85 6.09 -1.49 15.57
N ASP A 86 7.04 -0.82 16.19
CA ASP A 86 8.25 -1.44 16.72
C ASP A 86 8.04 -2.15 18.09
N GLU A 87 6.92 -1.87 18.75
CA GLU A 87 6.54 -2.53 20.02
C GLU A 87 5.69 -3.79 19.82
N LEU A 88 5.30 -4.09 18.57
CA LEU A 88 4.60 -5.32 18.26
C LEU A 88 5.51 -6.53 18.51
N PRO A 89 4.95 -7.65 19.04
CA PRO A 89 5.71 -8.89 19.18
C PRO A 89 6.34 -9.32 17.84
N SER A 90 7.56 -9.83 17.88
CA SER A 90 8.37 -10.12 16.70
C SER A 90 7.71 -11.06 15.70
N GLU A 91 6.80 -11.91 16.13
CA GLU A 91 6.06 -12.83 15.27
C GLU A 91 5.03 -12.15 14.35
N TYR A 92 4.66 -10.89 14.63
CA TYR A 92 3.70 -10.09 13.82
C TYR A 92 4.39 -9.13 12.87
N SER A 93 5.70 -9.17 12.78
CA SER A 93 6.47 -8.43 11.78
C SER A 93 7.68 -9.24 11.33
N SER A 94 8.03 -9.15 10.07
CA SER A 94 9.27 -9.67 9.52
C SER A 94 10.09 -8.56 8.90
N SER A 95 11.33 -8.83 8.53
CA SER A 95 12.21 -7.82 7.93
C SER A 95 12.82 -8.33 6.64
N SER A 96 12.85 -7.50 5.62
CA SER A 96 13.63 -7.75 4.41
C SER A 96 15.13 -7.55 4.67
N PRO A 97 16.01 -7.97 3.73
CA PRO A 97 17.46 -7.70 3.82
C PRO A 97 17.80 -6.21 3.90
N GLU A 98 16.97 -5.34 3.34
CA GLU A 98 17.12 -3.89 3.41
C GLU A 98 16.61 -3.27 4.73
N GLY A 99 16.13 -4.10 5.67
CA GLY A 99 15.60 -3.65 6.96
C GLY A 99 14.16 -3.11 6.91
N ILE A 100 13.46 -3.32 5.79
CA ILE A 100 12.04 -2.95 5.64
C ILE A 100 11.21 -3.91 6.48
N ARG A 101 10.36 -3.39 7.36
CA ARG A 101 9.50 -4.21 8.20
C ARG A 101 8.16 -4.46 7.52
N LEU A 102 7.83 -5.75 7.33
CA LEU A 102 6.56 -6.21 6.77
C LEU A 102 5.60 -6.58 7.90
N LEU A 103 4.34 -6.10 7.78
CA LEU A 103 3.21 -6.48 8.61
C LEU A 103 2.07 -6.93 7.69
N THR A 104 1.24 -7.87 8.16
CA THR A 104 0.04 -8.34 7.44
C THR A 104 -1.18 -8.12 8.32
N ILE A 105 -2.21 -7.47 7.79
CA ILE A 105 -3.46 -7.22 8.54
C ILE A 105 -4.23 -8.51 8.75
N GLY A 106 -4.48 -9.24 7.67
CA GLY A 106 -5.16 -10.53 7.65
C GLY A 106 -5.26 -11.09 6.25
N LYS A 107 -5.48 -12.38 6.13
CA LYS A 107 -5.67 -13.07 4.85
C LYS A 107 -6.96 -13.87 4.86
N VAL A 108 -7.65 -13.92 3.71
CA VAL A 108 -8.75 -14.86 3.49
C VAL A 108 -8.14 -16.16 2.98
N ARG A 109 -8.25 -17.23 3.79
CA ARG A 109 -7.62 -18.54 3.48
C ARG A 109 -8.62 -19.56 2.94
N GLU A 110 -9.90 -19.40 3.26
CA GLU A 110 -10.92 -20.38 2.89
C GLU A 110 -12.10 -19.72 2.17
N PHE A 111 -12.67 -20.45 1.22
CA PHE A 111 -13.91 -20.05 0.54
C PHE A 111 -15.05 -19.98 1.56
N GLY A 112 -15.72 -18.84 1.67
CA GLY A 112 -16.85 -18.65 2.60
C GLY A 112 -16.50 -18.03 3.94
N GLU A 113 -15.25 -17.64 4.20
CA GLU A 113 -14.84 -16.93 5.42
C GLU A 113 -15.47 -15.55 5.64
N GLY A 114 -16.33 -15.11 4.72
CA GLY A 114 -17.05 -13.84 4.82
C GLY A 114 -16.33 -12.65 4.16
N CYS A 115 -16.83 -11.44 4.44
CA CYS A 115 -16.35 -10.20 3.83
C CYS A 115 -15.01 -9.75 4.43
N ALA A 116 -14.19 -9.08 3.63
CA ALA A 116 -12.96 -8.38 4.03
C ALA A 116 -13.19 -7.11 4.88
N CYS A 117 -14.45 -6.70 5.04
CA CYS A 117 -14.83 -5.51 5.83
C CYS A 117 -14.14 -5.41 7.20
N PRO A 118 -13.92 -6.53 7.93
CA PRO A 118 -13.19 -6.56 9.19
C PRO A 118 -11.78 -6.06 9.10
N PHE A 119 -11.07 -6.50 8.09
CA PHE A 119 -9.66 -6.15 7.93
C PHE A 119 -9.47 -4.67 7.61
N ASN A 120 -10.36 -4.11 6.78
CA ASN A 120 -10.33 -2.68 6.47
C ASN A 120 -10.66 -1.82 7.69
N PHE A 121 -11.62 -2.24 8.52
CA PHE A 121 -11.92 -1.56 9.76
C PHE A 121 -10.72 -1.61 10.72
N LEU A 122 -10.09 -2.76 10.86
CA LEU A 122 -8.88 -2.93 11.66
C LEU A 122 -7.75 -2.03 11.15
N LEU A 123 -7.49 -2.05 9.84
CA LEU A 123 -6.47 -1.23 9.20
C LEU A 123 -6.71 0.26 9.43
N ARG A 124 -7.95 0.75 9.19
CA ARG A 124 -8.33 2.15 9.44
C ARG A 124 -8.06 2.53 10.89
N THR A 125 -8.48 1.68 11.84
CA THR A 125 -8.29 1.94 13.27
C THR A 125 -6.80 1.94 13.64
N LEU A 126 -6.03 0.99 13.12
CA LEU A 126 -4.59 0.95 13.30
C LEU A 126 -3.93 2.23 12.80
N LEU A 127 -4.19 2.62 11.54
CA LEU A 127 -3.58 3.80 10.91
C LEU A 127 -3.94 5.11 11.63
N LYS A 128 -5.17 5.26 12.12
CA LYS A 128 -5.58 6.44 12.90
C LYS A 128 -4.86 6.57 14.23
N ASN A 129 -4.52 5.44 14.85
CA ASN A 129 -3.89 5.41 16.16
C ASN A 129 -2.37 5.18 16.10
N LEU A 130 -1.79 5.03 14.90
CA LEU A 130 -0.34 4.91 14.73
C LEU A 130 0.37 6.20 15.11
N ASN A 131 1.27 6.08 16.08
CA ASN A 131 2.19 7.14 16.47
C ASN A 131 3.55 6.90 15.78
N LEU A 132 3.82 7.65 14.72
CA LEU A 132 5.08 7.59 13.98
C LEU A 132 6.04 8.64 14.52
N ILE A 133 7.28 8.25 14.74
CA ILE A 133 8.35 9.19 15.04
C ILE A 133 8.97 9.74 13.73
N ASN A 134 9.74 10.83 13.87
CA ASN A 134 10.39 11.42 12.72
C ASN A 134 11.33 10.42 12.03
N GLY A 135 11.30 10.38 10.70
CA GLY A 135 12.05 9.41 9.91
C GLY A 135 11.35 8.06 9.69
N GLU A 136 10.13 7.86 10.20
CA GLU A 136 9.34 6.66 9.92
C GLU A 136 8.36 6.88 8.77
N VAL A 137 8.31 5.90 7.85
CA VAL A 137 7.37 5.87 6.72
C VAL A 137 6.62 4.55 6.72
N VAL A 138 5.30 4.64 6.54
CA VAL A 138 4.41 3.48 6.38
C VAL A 138 3.84 3.50 4.98
N LEU A 139 4.05 2.44 4.23
CA LEU A 139 3.41 2.16 2.94
C LEU A 139 2.35 1.09 3.16
N VAL A 140 1.12 1.38 2.74
CA VAL A 140 0.00 0.43 2.84
C VAL A 140 -0.30 -0.11 1.46
N ASP A 141 0.01 -1.39 1.23
CA ASP A 141 -0.36 -2.10 -0.01
C ASP A 141 -1.80 -2.58 0.08
N THR A 142 -2.66 -2.11 -0.83
CA THR A 142 -4.10 -2.41 -0.78
C THR A 142 -4.52 -3.37 -1.89
N ASP A 143 -5.67 -4.01 -1.70
CA ASP A 143 -6.33 -4.81 -2.74
C ASP A 143 -6.75 -3.93 -3.95
N ALA A 144 -7.41 -4.53 -4.91
CA ALA A 144 -7.80 -3.86 -6.14
C ALA A 144 -9.06 -3.00 -5.96
N GLY A 145 -9.10 -1.87 -6.67
CA GLY A 145 -10.32 -1.06 -6.84
C GLY A 145 -10.45 0.13 -5.89
N ILE A 146 -11.68 0.67 -5.85
CA ILE A 146 -12.07 1.83 -5.02
C ILE A 146 -12.75 1.39 -3.70
N GLU A 147 -12.85 0.10 -3.46
CA GLU A 147 -13.61 -0.41 -2.32
C GLU A 147 -13.05 0.04 -0.97
N HIS A 148 -11.74 0.27 -0.91
CA HIS A 148 -11.08 0.82 0.29
C HIS A 148 -11.53 2.24 0.61
N LEU A 149 -11.80 3.08 -0.42
CA LEU A 149 -12.26 4.45 -0.22
C LEU A 149 -13.63 4.47 0.46
N GLY A 150 -14.53 3.56 0.05
CA GLY A 150 -15.83 3.42 0.71
C GLY A 150 -15.76 2.89 2.15
N ARG A 151 -14.55 2.44 2.58
CA ARG A 151 -14.30 1.88 3.93
C ARG A 151 -13.46 2.81 4.82
N GLY A 152 -13.01 3.95 4.28
CA GLY A 152 -12.35 5.02 5.02
C GLY A 152 -10.92 4.70 5.46
N VAL A 153 -10.21 3.77 4.80
CA VAL A 153 -8.81 3.45 5.12
C VAL A 153 -7.92 4.66 4.90
N GLU A 154 -8.18 5.42 3.83
CA GLU A 154 -7.49 6.65 3.47
C GLU A 154 -7.57 7.73 4.55
N GLU A 155 -8.61 7.74 5.38
CA GLU A 155 -8.74 8.69 6.50
C GLU A 155 -7.54 8.60 7.47
N GLY A 156 -6.97 7.39 7.64
CA GLY A 156 -5.81 7.14 8.49
C GLY A 156 -4.46 7.48 7.84
N CYS A 157 -4.43 7.84 6.55
CA CYS A 157 -3.21 8.12 5.79
C CYS A 157 -2.98 9.62 5.58
N ASP A 158 -1.73 10.02 5.34
CA ASP A 158 -1.33 11.40 5.05
C ASP A 158 -1.36 11.69 3.55
N ALA A 159 -1.22 10.65 2.73
CA ALA A 159 -1.25 10.74 1.27
C ALA A 159 -1.74 9.43 0.64
N VAL A 160 -2.22 9.53 -0.59
CA VAL A 160 -2.60 8.41 -1.44
C VAL A 160 -1.75 8.43 -2.70
N LEU A 161 -1.10 7.30 -2.99
CA LEU A 161 -0.38 7.03 -4.23
C LEU A 161 -1.23 6.11 -5.10
N ALA A 162 -1.88 6.68 -6.09
CA ALA A 162 -2.64 5.94 -7.08
C ALA A 162 -1.71 5.37 -8.16
N VAL A 163 -1.83 4.08 -8.42
CA VAL A 163 -1.12 3.37 -9.48
C VAL A 163 -2.08 3.02 -10.59
N ALA A 164 -1.89 3.61 -11.76
CA ALA A 164 -2.64 3.29 -12.98
C ALA A 164 -1.77 2.48 -13.94
N ASP A 165 -2.37 1.51 -14.64
CA ASP A 165 -1.82 0.97 -15.88
C ASP A 165 -2.28 1.82 -17.07
N PRO A 166 -1.70 1.69 -18.28
CA PRO A 166 -2.03 2.55 -19.42
C PRO A 166 -3.34 2.14 -20.11
N THR A 167 -4.42 2.05 -19.32
CA THR A 167 -5.78 1.78 -19.81
C THR A 167 -6.72 2.92 -19.46
N ALA A 168 -7.73 3.18 -20.29
CA ALA A 168 -8.71 4.23 -20.05
C ALA A 168 -9.41 4.03 -18.69
N GLU A 169 -9.82 2.79 -18.41
CA GLU A 169 -10.50 2.44 -17.14
C GLU A 169 -9.63 2.74 -15.91
N SER A 170 -8.32 2.48 -16.00
CA SER A 170 -7.41 2.76 -14.87
C SER A 170 -7.21 4.26 -14.64
N LEU A 171 -7.20 5.06 -15.72
CA LEU A 171 -7.14 6.51 -15.63
C LEU A 171 -8.45 7.11 -15.10
N GLU A 172 -9.62 6.59 -15.52
CA GLU A 172 -10.91 7.00 -14.99
C GLU A 172 -11.00 6.70 -13.47
N LEU A 173 -10.55 5.52 -13.05
CA LEU A 173 -10.46 5.18 -11.65
C LEU A 173 -9.55 6.15 -10.89
N ALA A 174 -8.38 6.48 -11.45
CA ALA A 174 -7.45 7.44 -10.84
C ALA A 174 -8.10 8.84 -10.70
N LYS A 175 -8.96 9.25 -11.63
CA LYS A 175 -9.70 10.52 -11.55
C LYS A 175 -10.70 10.54 -10.40
N ILE A 176 -11.46 9.46 -10.23
CA ILE A 176 -12.39 9.29 -9.10
C ILE A 176 -11.63 9.32 -7.76
N LEU A 177 -10.47 8.65 -7.71
CA LEU A 177 -9.60 8.63 -6.53
C LEU A 177 -9.07 10.03 -6.19
N GLU A 178 -8.60 10.78 -7.20
CA GLU A 178 -8.11 12.15 -7.03
C GLU A 178 -9.17 13.05 -6.42
N GLU A 179 -10.37 13.08 -7.01
CA GLU A 179 -11.48 13.92 -6.56
C GLU A 179 -11.82 13.64 -5.09
N HIS A 180 -11.96 12.37 -4.73
CA HIS A 180 -12.27 11.98 -3.35
C HIS A 180 -11.15 12.34 -2.35
N VAL A 181 -9.90 12.05 -2.69
CA VAL A 181 -8.74 12.30 -1.80
C VAL A 181 -8.49 13.79 -1.60
N VAL A 182 -8.65 14.59 -2.67
CA VAL A 182 -8.50 16.05 -2.60
C VAL A 182 -9.64 16.68 -1.81
N GLU A 183 -10.89 16.21 -1.95
CA GLU A 183 -12.02 16.64 -1.13
C GLU A 183 -11.77 16.42 0.37
N MET A 184 -11.05 15.33 0.72
CA MET A 184 -10.62 15.06 2.09
C MET A 184 -9.44 15.93 2.57
N GLY A 185 -8.92 16.82 1.75
CA GLY A 185 -7.76 17.67 2.06
C GLY A 185 -6.44 16.91 2.16
N LYS A 186 -6.32 15.73 1.53
CA LYS A 186 -5.12 14.90 1.56
C LYS A 186 -4.31 15.04 0.29
N ARG A 187 -3.02 14.67 0.36
CA ARG A 187 -2.15 14.63 -0.81
C ARG A 187 -2.52 13.44 -1.70
N PHE A 188 -2.63 13.72 -2.98
CA PHE A 188 -2.84 12.71 -4.01
C PHE A 188 -1.67 12.72 -4.99
N TRP A 189 -1.19 11.54 -5.34
CA TRP A 189 -0.14 11.33 -6.33
C TRP A 189 -0.59 10.25 -7.32
N LEU A 190 -0.51 10.55 -8.60
CA LEU A 190 -0.78 9.57 -9.66
C LEU A 190 0.53 9.15 -10.31
N VAL A 191 0.72 7.84 -10.38
CA VAL A 191 1.81 7.20 -11.11
C VAL A 191 1.22 6.29 -12.18
N VAL A 192 1.70 6.42 -13.41
CA VAL A 192 1.32 5.50 -14.50
C VAL A 192 2.44 4.49 -14.71
N ASN A 193 2.11 3.22 -14.48
CA ASN A 193 3.03 2.08 -14.57
C ASN A 193 2.94 1.40 -15.95
N LYS A 194 3.92 0.54 -16.28
CA LYS A 194 3.96 -0.28 -17.50
C LYS A 194 3.95 0.54 -18.80
N VAL A 195 4.55 1.73 -18.76
CA VAL A 195 4.61 2.60 -19.93
C VAL A 195 5.68 2.10 -20.90
N THR A 196 5.28 1.88 -22.17
CA THR A 196 6.20 1.59 -23.26
C THR A 196 6.49 2.86 -24.06
N PRO A 197 7.59 2.95 -24.81
CA PRO A 197 7.99 4.19 -25.50
C PRO A 197 6.94 4.70 -26.49
N ASP A 198 6.17 3.81 -27.11
CA ASP A 198 5.17 4.12 -28.14
C ASP A 198 3.87 4.70 -27.58
N ILE A 199 3.58 4.56 -26.27
CA ILE A 199 2.32 5.04 -25.68
C ILE A 199 2.49 6.29 -24.79
N GLY A 200 3.71 6.74 -24.54
CA GLY A 200 3.99 7.87 -23.64
C GLY A 200 3.22 9.15 -24.03
N ASP A 201 3.23 9.51 -25.31
CA ASP A 201 2.51 10.71 -25.79
C ASP A 201 0.99 10.56 -25.69
N ILE A 202 0.47 9.34 -25.87
CA ILE A 202 -0.96 9.04 -25.71
C ILE A 202 -1.37 9.22 -24.26
N ILE A 203 -0.58 8.71 -23.33
CA ILE A 203 -0.82 8.86 -21.89
C ILE A 203 -0.82 10.34 -21.50
N ASN A 204 0.20 11.10 -21.89
CA ASN A 204 0.32 12.53 -21.60
C ASN A 204 -0.88 13.32 -22.12
N ARG A 205 -1.33 13.04 -23.36
CA ARG A 205 -2.52 13.67 -23.92
C ARG A 205 -3.76 13.30 -23.13
N LYS A 206 -3.99 12.02 -22.84
CA LYS A 206 -5.18 11.54 -22.14
C LYS A 206 -5.28 12.09 -20.73
N THR A 207 -4.21 12.03 -19.97
CA THR A 207 -4.21 12.57 -18.59
C THR A 207 -4.45 14.07 -18.57
N LYS A 208 -3.91 14.81 -19.53
CA LYS A 208 -4.17 16.23 -19.68
C LYS A 208 -5.63 16.54 -20.06
N GLU A 209 -6.23 15.75 -20.98
CA GLU A 209 -7.66 15.87 -21.33
C GLU A 209 -8.57 15.63 -20.11
N MET A 210 -8.17 14.74 -19.20
CA MET A 210 -8.90 14.41 -17.97
C MET A 210 -8.58 15.36 -16.80
N GLY A 211 -7.64 16.29 -16.98
CA GLY A 211 -7.17 17.17 -15.89
C GLY A 211 -6.45 16.42 -14.77
N LEU A 212 -5.83 15.27 -15.07
CA LEU A 212 -5.04 14.49 -14.14
C LEU A 212 -3.59 14.96 -14.13
N GLU A 213 -3.04 15.24 -12.96
CA GLU A 213 -1.63 15.50 -12.77
C GLU A 213 -0.88 14.20 -12.50
N VAL A 214 0.00 13.80 -13.42
CA VAL A 214 0.83 12.60 -13.28
C VAL A 214 2.15 12.99 -12.62
N LEU A 215 2.39 12.48 -11.41
CA LEU A 215 3.65 12.68 -10.68
C LEU A 215 4.84 12.08 -11.44
N GLY A 216 4.63 10.93 -12.07
CA GLY A 216 5.61 10.28 -12.90
C GLY A 216 5.11 9.00 -13.55
N THR A 217 5.94 8.45 -14.43
CA THR A 217 5.66 7.20 -15.12
C THR A 217 6.74 6.18 -14.84
N LEU A 218 6.37 4.90 -14.73
CA LEU A 218 7.30 3.78 -14.72
C LEU A 218 7.27 3.08 -16.07
N ARG A 219 8.44 2.87 -16.61
CA ARG A 219 8.60 2.07 -17.83
C ARG A 219 8.25 0.60 -17.55
N PHE A 220 7.79 -0.08 -18.60
CA PHE A 220 7.68 -1.54 -18.54
C PHE A 220 9.08 -2.15 -18.32
N ASP A 221 9.24 -2.87 -17.22
CA ASP A 221 10.52 -3.50 -16.84
C ASP A 221 10.36 -5.01 -16.89
N GLU A 222 11.11 -5.65 -17.81
CA GLU A 222 11.03 -7.12 -18.01
C GLU A 222 11.52 -7.90 -16.79
N LYS A 223 12.52 -7.38 -16.05
CA LYS A 223 13.03 -8.04 -14.84
C LYS A 223 11.95 -8.05 -13.77
N MET A 224 11.29 -6.90 -13.59
CA MET A 224 10.16 -6.78 -12.65
C MET A 224 9.01 -7.72 -13.03
N PHE A 225 8.69 -7.79 -14.32
CA PHE A 225 7.63 -8.69 -14.81
C PHE A 225 8.00 -10.17 -14.55
N LYS A 226 9.23 -10.60 -14.84
CA LYS A 226 9.70 -11.97 -14.59
C LYS A 226 9.68 -12.33 -13.12
N SER A 227 10.19 -11.44 -12.24
CA SER A 227 10.15 -11.67 -10.79
C SER A 227 8.73 -11.86 -10.26
N CYS A 228 7.78 -11.04 -10.74
CA CYS A 228 6.37 -11.18 -10.37
C CYS A 228 5.76 -12.49 -10.88
N LEU A 229 6.11 -12.92 -12.11
CA LEU A 229 5.62 -14.17 -12.71
C LEU A 229 6.14 -15.39 -11.94
N GLU A 230 7.40 -15.37 -11.53
CA GLU A 230 8.05 -16.45 -10.79
C GLU A 230 7.74 -16.43 -9.28
N GLY A 231 7.17 -15.32 -8.77
CA GLY A 231 6.86 -15.16 -7.35
C GLY A 231 8.11 -15.09 -6.45
N VAL A 232 9.20 -14.55 -6.98
CA VAL A 232 10.49 -14.40 -6.27
C VAL A 232 10.77 -12.94 -5.92
N ARG A 233 11.86 -12.69 -5.21
CA ARG A 233 12.34 -11.34 -4.89
C ARG A 233 12.26 -10.43 -6.12
N LEU A 234 11.64 -9.27 -5.94
CA LEU A 234 11.46 -8.31 -7.03
C LEU A 234 12.80 -7.73 -7.48
N GLU A 235 13.14 -7.96 -8.73
CA GLU A 235 14.24 -7.32 -9.41
C GLU A 235 13.70 -6.29 -10.39
N ALA A 236 14.29 -5.10 -10.40
CA ALA A 236 13.96 -4.04 -11.33
C ALA A 236 15.21 -3.18 -11.53
N GLU A 237 15.44 -2.75 -12.75
CA GLU A 237 16.58 -1.87 -13.07
C GLU A 237 16.08 -0.47 -13.43
N GLU A 238 15.31 -0.38 -14.47
CA GLU A 238 14.76 0.90 -14.94
C GLU A 238 13.58 1.35 -14.06
N GLY A 239 12.70 0.41 -13.67
CA GLY A 239 11.59 0.71 -12.76
C GLY A 239 12.05 1.25 -11.41
N TYR A 240 13.19 0.78 -10.89
CA TYR A 240 13.75 1.31 -9.65
C TYR A 240 14.22 2.77 -9.78
N LYS A 241 14.91 3.12 -10.88
CA LYS A 241 15.34 4.50 -11.17
C LYS A 241 14.13 5.45 -11.35
N ASP A 242 13.08 4.94 -12.01
CA ASP A 242 11.86 5.70 -12.21
C ASP A 242 11.18 5.99 -10.86
N VAL A 243 11.09 5.00 -9.96
CA VAL A 243 10.53 5.18 -8.61
C VAL A 243 11.36 6.18 -7.78
N GLU A 244 12.69 6.11 -7.79
CA GLU A 244 13.52 7.11 -7.10
C GLU A 244 13.24 8.53 -7.61
N THR A 245 13.08 8.69 -8.92
CA THR A 245 12.74 9.99 -9.53
C THR A 245 11.38 10.49 -9.06
N ILE A 246 10.39 9.59 -9.00
CA ILE A 246 9.03 9.89 -8.53
C ILE A 246 9.04 10.31 -7.06
N LEU A 247 9.75 9.57 -6.21
CA LEU A 247 9.83 9.88 -4.77
C LEU A 247 10.50 11.23 -4.51
N LYS A 248 11.54 11.59 -5.29
CA LYS A 248 12.15 12.94 -5.23
C LYS A 248 11.15 14.04 -5.60
N ARG A 249 10.34 13.83 -6.64
CA ARG A 249 9.27 14.79 -7.02
C ARG A 249 8.19 14.92 -5.94
N ALA A 250 7.91 13.83 -5.24
CA ALA A 250 6.99 13.84 -4.11
C ALA A 250 7.59 14.47 -2.83
N SER A 251 8.87 14.88 -2.86
CA SER A 251 9.63 15.37 -1.69
C SER A 251 9.69 14.33 -0.55
N LEU A 252 9.86 13.07 -0.90
CA LEU A 252 9.99 11.95 0.03
C LEU A 252 11.44 11.45 0.16
N MET A 253 12.35 11.96 -0.66
CA MET A 253 13.79 11.69 -0.67
C MET A 253 14.57 12.98 -0.88
#